data_68f6f1dadb5c747f3e8214caf6b00901
#
_entry.id   68f6f1dadb5c747f3e8214caf6b00901
#
_cell.length_a   1.000
_cell.length_b   1.000
_cell.length_c   1.000
_cell.angle_alpha   90.00
_cell.angle_beta   90.00
_cell.angle_gamma   90.00
#
_symmetry.space_group_name_H-M   'P 1'
#
loop_
_entity.id
_entity.type
_entity.pdbx_description
1 polymer ?
#
loop_
_entity_poly.entity_id
_entity_poly.type
_entity_poly.pdbx_seq_one_letter_code
_entity_poly.pdbx_strand_id
1 'polypeptide(L)'
;KIFSLKPICENLEKKLKKKIQLLNHNIFKLKKEDLFKSPQDQIVFLENIRFYKEEERNDASFASHLASFADLYVNDAFSCSHRSHASVSKITEFLPSYAGLQLETEINALKKVTTEIKKPITCIIGGSKILTKIGIIKNLIPKLNNIIIVGGMANNIINYQGYNIGKSIKECNCEKAIKEIFETSKKHSCEITFPKDVLVGKNVNDNST
;
A
#
# COMPACT_ATOMS: atom_id res chain seq x y z
N LYS A 1 -0.70 8.48 -23.55
CA LYS A 1 0.00 8.73 -22.26
C LYS A 1 0.34 7.39 -21.62
N ILE A 2 1.57 7.22 -21.10
CA ILE A 2 2.06 5.93 -20.57
C ILE A 2 1.20 5.43 -19.38
N PHE A 3 0.66 6.34 -18.56
CA PHE A 3 -0.15 6.00 -17.39
C PHE A 3 -1.64 6.29 -17.57
N SER A 4 -2.15 6.19 -18.80
CA SER A 4 -3.59 6.33 -19.07
C SER A 4 -4.38 5.16 -18.50
N LEU A 5 -5.59 5.43 -18.01
CA LEU A 5 -6.51 4.42 -17.51
C LEU A 5 -7.28 3.68 -18.61
N LYS A 6 -7.06 4.01 -19.90
CA LYS A 6 -7.75 3.37 -21.02
C LYS A 6 -7.69 1.84 -21.00
N PRO A 7 -6.51 1.19 -20.80
CA PRO A 7 -6.45 -0.28 -20.77
C PRO A 7 -7.22 -0.89 -19.59
N ILE A 8 -7.31 -0.15 -18.47
CA ILE A 8 -8.06 -0.58 -17.30
C ILE A 8 -9.57 -0.52 -17.58
N CYS A 9 -10.03 0.58 -18.19
CA CYS A 9 -11.44 0.73 -18.60
C CYS A 9 -11.86 -0.37 -19.57
N GLU A 10 -11.08 -0.66 -20.61
CA GLU A 10 -11.35 -1.72 -21.58
C GLU A 10 -11.43 -3.12 -20.95
N ASN A 11 -10.58 -3.41 -19.96
CA ASN A 11 -10.63 -4.67 -19.22
C ASN A 11 -11.87 -4.75 -18.33
N LEU A 12 -12.20 -3.65 -17.67
CA LEU A 12 -13.36 -3.58 -16.76
C LEU A 12 -14.68 -3.69 -17.54
N GLU A 13 -14.80 -3.07 -18.72
CA GLU A 13 -15.96 -3.23 -19.61
C GLU A 13 -16.21 -4.70 -19.94
N LYS A 14 -15.15 -5.43 -20.31
CA LYS A 14 -15.24 -6.87 -20.63
C LYS A 14 -15.73 -7.68 -19.44
N LYS A 15 -15.23 -7.37 -18.24
CA LYS A 15 -15.59 -8.09 -17.00
C LYS A 15 -17.01 -7.78 -16.53
N LEU A 16 -17.40 -6.52 -16.56
CA LEU A 16 -18.71 -6.07 -16.09
C LEU A 16 -19.82 -6.25 -17.14
N LYS A 17 -19.45 -6.47 -18.41
CA LYS A 17 -20.37 -6.46 -19.55
C LYS A 17 -21.21 -5.17 -19.60
N LYS A 18 -20.64 -4.07 -19.17
CA LYS A 18 -21.22 -2.73 -19.15
C LYS A 18 -20.30 -1.74 -19.82
N LYS A 19 -20.88 -0.76 -20.51
CA LYS A 19 -20.12 0.29 -21.17
C LYS A 19 -19.49 1.25 -20.15
N ILE A 20 -18.22 1.58 -20.32
CA ILE A 20 -17.50 2.52 -19.47
C ILE A 20 -17.05 3.70 -20.31
N GLN A 21 -17.42 4.89 -19.90
CA GLN A 21 -16.99 6.12 -20.57
C GLN A 21 -15.72 6.64 -19.89
N LEU A 22 -14.59 6.63 -20.60
CA LEU A 22 -13.37 7.30 -20.14
C LEU A 22 -13.39 8.77 -20.58
N LEU A 23 -13.42 9.67 -19.62
CA LEU A 23 -13.33 11.12 -19.89
C LEU A 23 -11.87 11.54 -19.91
N ASN A 24 -11.35 11.77 -21.11
CA ASN A 24 -9.97 12.20 -21.36
C ASN A 24 -9.86 13.71 -21.62
N HIS A 25 -10.72 14.49 -21.00
CA HIS A 25 -10.72 15.96 -21.09
C HIS A 25 -9.95 16.59 -19.92
N ASN A 26 -9.60 17.86 -20.06
CA ASN A 26 -9.05 18.60 -18.93
C ASN A 26 -10.10 18.70 -17.82
N ILE A 27 -9.79 18.14 -16.64
CA ILE A 27 -10.73 18.01 -15.54
C ILE A 27 -11.28 19.36 -15.08
N PHE A 28 -10.50 20.44 -15.13
CA PHE A 28 -10.93 21.79 -14.79
C PHE A 28 -11.98 22.39 -15.73
N LYS A 29 -12.17 21.78 -16.90
CA LYS A 29 -13.19 22.20 -17.89
C LYS A 29 -14.44 21.33 -17.84
N LEU A 30 -14.42 20.23 -17.10
CA LEU A 30 -15.57 19.35 -16.96
C LEU A 30 -16.59 19.95 -16.00
N LYS A 31 -17.86 19.71 -16.31
CA LYS A 31 -19.00 20.04 -15.44
C LYS A 31 -19.81 18.78 -15.15
N LYS A 32 -20.62 18.79 -14.10
CA LYS A 32 -21.47 17.65 -13.71
C LYS A 32 -22.34 17.16 -14.89
N GLU A 33 -22.86 18.10 -15.70
CA GLU A 33 -23.70 17.80 -16.86
C GLU A 33 -22.94 17.05 -17.97
N ASP A 34 -21.61 17.19 -18.03
CA ASP A 34 -20.78 16.48 -19.01
C ASP A 34 -20.63 14.99 -18.66
N LEU A 35 -20.78 14.63 -17.39
CA LEU A 35 -20.64 13.26 -16.90
C LEU A 35 -21.88 12.42 -17.18
N PHE A 36 -23.06 13.02 -17.18
CA PHE A 36 -24.36 12.31 -17.19
C PHE A 36 -25.14 12.53 -18.50
N LYS A 37 -24.45 12.63 -19.62
CA LYS A 37 -25.07 12.75 -20.96
C LYS A 37 -25.80 11.50 -21.46
N SER A 38 -25.76 10.40 -20.73
CA SER A 38 -26.31 9.10 -21.10
C SER A 38 -27.12 8.45 -19.97
N PRO A 39 -27.94 7.39 -20.25
CA PRO A 39 -28.87 6.81 -19.31
C PRO A 39 -28.25 6.31 -18.01
N GLN A 40 -29.10 6.09 -17.02
CA GLN A 40 -28.86 5.83 -15.58
C GLN A 40 -27.88 4.68 -15.21
N ASP A 41 -27.40 3.90 -16.18
CA ASP A 41 -26.50 2.75 -15.94
C ASP A 41 -25.06 2.98 -16.41
N GLN A 42 -24.66 4.21 -16.66
CA GLN A 42 -23.34 4.49 -17.20
C GLN A 42 -22.28 4.62 -16.10
N ILE A 43 -21.19 3.86 -16.29
CA ILE A 43 -19.98 4.03 -15.47
C ILE A 43 -19.08 5.05 -16.19
N VAL A 44 -18.74 6.11 -15.47
CA VAL A 44 -17.82 7.14 -15.95
C VAL A 44 -16.50 7.03 -15.22
N PHE A 45 -15.41 6.99 -15.99
CA PHE A 45 -14.04 7.06 -15.48
C PHE A 45 -13.44 8.41 -15.82
N LEU A 46 -12.93 9.10 -14.83
CA LEU A 46 -12.00 10.20 -15.06
C LEU A 46 -10.64 9.62 -15.45
N GLU A 47 -9.93 10.30 -16.35
CA GLU A 47 -8.54 9.95 -16.64
C GLU A 47 -7.67 10.13 -15.37
N ASN A 48 -6.50 9.49 -15.37
CA ASN A 48 -5.60 9.48 -14.22
C ASN A 48 -5.38 10.89 -13.63
N ILE A 49 -6.00 11.12 -12.49
CA ILE A 49 -5.98 12.42 -11.81
C ILE A 49 -4.58 12.79 -11.28
N ARG A 50 -3.66 11.83 -11.14
CA ARG A 50 -2.26 12.13 -10.80
C ARG A 50 -1.48 12.79 -11.94
N PHE A 51 -2.09 13.02 -13.08
CA PHE A 51 -1.53 13.93 -14.08
C PHE A 51 -1.62 15.41 -13.66
N TYR A 52 -2.38 15.71 -12.61
CA TYR A 52 -2.53 17.02 -12.03
C TYR A 52 -1.74 17.13 -10.73
N LYS A 53 -0.87 18.14 -10.62
CA LYS A 53 -0.05 18.38 -9.42
C LYS A 53 -0.89 18.71 -8.19
N GLU A 54 -2.07 19.28 -8.41
CA GLU A 54 -3.06 19.63 -7.41
C GLU A 54 -3.56 18.42 -6.63
N GLU A 55 -3.62 17.25 -7.27
CA GLU A 55 -3.99 16.00 -6.62
C GLU A 55 -2.99 15.65 -5.49
N GLU A 56 -1.69 15.61 -5.82
CA GLU A 56 -0.66 15.24 -4.84
C GLU A 56 -0.42 16.33 -3.78
N ARG A 57 -0.76 17.58 -4.09
CA ARG A 57 -0.67 18.72 -3.16
C ARG A 57 -1.83 18.81 -2.19
N ASN A 58 -2.82 17.93 -2.31
CA ASN A 58 -4.04 17.97 -1.52
C ASN A 58 -4.77 19.32 -1.64
N ASP A 59 -4.83 19.85 -2.86
CA ASP A 59 -5.36 21.19 -3.15
C ASP A 59 -6.87 21.24 -2.90
N ALA A 60 -7.32 22.24 -2.13
CA ALA A 60 -8.71 22.37 -1.76
C ALA A 60 -9.61 22.79 -2.93
N SER A 61 -9.12 23.63 -3.85
CA SER A 61 -9.88 24.06 -5.02
C SER A 61 -10.08 22.89 -5.98
N PHE A 62 -9.05 22.07 -6.20
CA PHE A 62 -9.15 20.86 -6.99
C PHE A 62 -10.11 19.85 -6.38
N ALA A 63 -10.02 19.61 -5.07
CA ALA A 63 -10.93 18.72 -4.35
C ALA A 63 -12.39 19.20 -4.39
N SER A 64 -12.64 20.49 -4.21
CA SER A 64 -13.96 21.10 -4.35
C SER A 64 -14.52 20.93 -5.76
N HIS A 65 -13.67 21.10 -6.77
CA HIS A 65 -14.09 20.88 -8.16
C HIS A 65 -14.43 19.41 -8.42
N LEU A 66 -13.63 18.44 -7.93
CA LEU A 66 -13.96 17.03 -8.01
C LEU A 66 -15.28 16.71 -7.29
N ALA A 67 -15.47 17.28 -6.11
CA ALA A 67 -16.68 17.09 -5.31
C ALA A 67 -17.93 17.61 -6.03
N SER A 68 -17.81 18.66 -6.87
CA SER A 68 -18.95 19.19 -7.64
C SER A 68 -19.55 18.18 -8.65
N PHE A 69 -18.85 17.09 -8.93
CA PHE A 69 -19.31 16.04 -9.85
C PHE A 69 -20.24 15.02 -9.22
N ALA A 70 -20.29 14.92 -7.88
CA ALA A 70 -20.99 13.86 -7.17
C ALA A 70 -21.84 14.39 -6.01
N ASP A 71 -22.71 13.53 -5.49
CA ASP A 71 -23.55 13.85 -4.32
C ASP A 71 -22.99 13.19 -3.05
N LEU A 72 -22.15 12.15 -3.20
CA LEU A 72 -21.44 11.47 -2.11
C LEU A 72 -20.12 10.92 -2.60
N TYR A 73 -19.21 10.65 -1.67
CA TYR A 73 -17.91 10.05 -1.91
C TYR A 73 -17.78 8.70 -1.23
N VAL A 74 -17.26 7.70 -1.94
CA VAL A 74 -16.94 6.38 -1.39
C VAL A 74 -15.46 6.09 -1.62
N ASN A 75 -14.70 5.92 -0.55
CA ASN A 75 -13.33 5.42 -0.64
C ASN A 75 -13.34 3.89 -0.56
N ASP A 76 -12.95 3.23 -1.65
CA ASP A 76 -12.82 1.77 -1.71
C ASP A 76 -11.40 1.32 -2.09
N ALA A 77 -10.42 2.19 -1.84
CA ALA A 77 -9.02 1.98 -2.17
C ALA A 77 -8.11 2.06 -0.92
N PHE A 78 -8.08 0.98 -0.13
CA PHE A 78 -7.26 0.90 1.09
C PHE A 78 -5.78 1.26 0.84
N SER A 79 -5.21 0.76 -0.26
CA SER A 79 -3.80 0.99 -0.62
C SER A 79 -3.43 2.46 -0.82
N CYS A 80 -4.40 3.33 -1.11
CA CYS A 80 -4.21 4.78 -1.27
C CYS A 80 -4.57 5.58 -0.02
N SER A 81 -5.28 5.00 0.95
CA SER A 81 -5.88 5.72 2.09
C SER A 81 -4.87 6.37 3.02
N HIS A 82 -3.59 5.97 2.95
CA HIS A 82 -2.49 6.59 3.70
C HIS A 82 -1.98 7.90 3.06
N ARG A 83 -2.47 8.27 1.87
CA ARG A 83 -2.00 9.44 1.13
C ARG A 83 -2.86 10.67 1.43
N SER A 84 -2.22 11.79 1.69
CA SER A 84 -2.88 13.09 1.81
C SER A 84 -3.04 13.72 0.42
N HIS A 85 -3.93 13.16 -0.40
CA HIS A 85 -4.21 13.62 -1.76
C HIS A 85 -5.61 14.23 -1.84
N ALA A 86 -5.84 15.13 -2.80
CA ALA A 86 -7.10 15.85 -2.96
C ALA A 86 -8.30 14.90 -3.08
N SER A 87 -8.21 13.85 -3.90
CA SER A 87 -9.28 12.88 -4.11
C SER A 87 -9.41 11.83 -3.00
N VAL A 88 -8.50 11.80 -2.02
CA VAL A 88 -8.53 10.83 -0.91
C VAL A 88 -8.87 11.51 0.40
N SER A 89 -8.20 12.63 0.70
CA SER A 89 -8.31 13.35 1.97
C SER A 89 -9.18 14.59 1.84
N LYS A 90 -8.79 15.55 1.00
CA LYS A 90 -9.46 16.85 0.95
C LYS A 90 -10.90 16.78 0.46
N ILE A 91 -11.23 15.84 -0.43
CA ILE A 91 -12.59 15.68 -0.96
C ILE A 91 -13.62 15.38 0.14
N THR A 92 -13.19 14.76 1.24
CA THR A 92 -14.08 14.41 2.37
C THR A 92 -14.58 15.63 3.14
N GLU A 93 -13.98 16.80 2.94
CA GLU A 93 -14.44 18.06 3.51
C GLU A 93 -15.63 18.66 2.73
N PHE A 94 -15.88 18.21 1.50
CA PHE A 94 -16.88 18.75 0.59
C PHE A 94 -18.07 17.84 0.34
N LEU A 95 -17.94 16.52 0.65
CA LEU A 95 -18.98 15.53 0.40
C LEU A 95 -19.20 14.60 1.60
N PRO A 96 -20.43 14.12 1.82
CA PRO A 96 -20.67 12.97 2.67
C PRO A 96 -19.80 11.80 2.21
N SER A 97 -19.01 11.24 3.13
CA SER A 97 -17.92 10.31 2.80
C SER A 97 -18.09 8.99 3.54
N TYR A 98 -17.93 7.89 2.81
CA TYR A 98 -18.15 6.54 3.30
C TYR A 98 -17.02 5.61 2.90
N ALA A 99 -16.84 4.52 3.65
CA ALA A 99 -15.99 3.41 3.26
C ALA A 99 -16.72 2.51 2.27
N GLY A 100 -16.03 2.08 1.23
CA GLY A 100 -16.51 1.03 0.35
C GLY A 100 -16.32 -0.38 0.95
N LEU A 101 -16.92 -1.39 0.34
CA LEU A 101 -16.92 -2.77 0.84
C LEU A 101 -15.51 -3.38 0.91
N GLN A 102 -14.65 -3.06 -0.06
CA GLN A 102 -13.26 -3.55 -0.07
C GLN A 102 -12.46 -2.89 1.05
N LEU A 103 -12.62 -1.57 1.24
CA LEU A 103 -11.97 -0.84 2.34
C LEU A 103 -12.41 -1.39 3.70
N GLU A 104 -13.70 -1.65 3.88
CA GLU A 104 -14.24 -2.24 5.11
C GLU A 104 -13.64 -3.64 5.37
N THR A 105 -13.55 -4.47 4.34
CA THR A 105 -12.96 -5.81 4.42
C THR A 105 -11.51 -5.76 4.87
N GLU A 106 -10.70 -4.86 4.27
CA GLU A 106 -9.29 -4.66 4.62
C GLU A 106 -9.12 -4.17 6.06
N ILE A 107 -9.93 -3.18 6.47
CA ILE A 107 -9.93 -2.67 7.85
C ILE A 107 -10.29 -3.77 8.85
N ASN A 108 -11.32 -4.57 8.57
CA ASN A 108 -11.74 -5.65 9.46
C ASN A 108 -10.69 -6.77 9.54
N ALA A 109 -10.00 -7.07 8.44
CA ALA A 109 -8.87 -8.01 8.45
C ALA A 109 -7.72 -7.49 9.34
N LEU A 110 -7.39 -6.20 9.23
CA LEU A 110 -6.36 -5.59 10.07
C LEU A 110 -6.74 -5.52 11.55
N LYS A 111 -8.02 -5.24 11.86
CA LYS A 111 -8.52 -5.27 13.26
C LYS A 111 -8.27 -6.62 13.92
N LYS A 112 -8.51 -7.73 13.20
CA LYS A 112 -8.28 -9.09 13.72
C LYS A 112 -6.84 -9.35 14.14
N VAL A 113 -5.88 -8.74 13.46
CA VAL A 113 -4.43 -8.94 13.74
C VAL A 113 -3.81 -7.85 14.60
N THR A 114 -4.51 -6.74 14.85
CA THR A 114 -3.97 -5.61 15.64
C THR A 114 -4.67 -5.41 16.99
N THR A 115 -5.98 -5.65 17.06
CA THR A 115 -6.80 -5.40 18.26
C THR A 115 -7.51 -6.66 18.77
N GLU A 116 -8.01 -7.53 17.90
CA GLU A 116 -8.74 -8.75 18.26
C GLU A 116 -7.82 -9.98 18.20
N ILE A 117 -6.64 -9.87 18.79
CA ILE A 117 -5.56 -10.84 18.64
C ILE A 117 -5.94 -12.19 19.23
N LYS A 118 -5.97 -13.23 18.39
CA LYS A 118 -6.07 -14.62 18.82
C LYS A 118 -4.72 -15.30 18.62
N LYS A 119 -4.02 -15.57 19.72
CA LYS A 119 -2.74 -16.30 19.69
C LYS A 119 -2.96 -17.81 19.42
N PRO A 120 -2.00 -18.52 18.77
CA PRO A 120 -0.71 -18.00 18.31
C PRO A 120 -0.79 -17.21 17.00
N ILE A 121 0.03 -16.14 16.89
CA ILE A 121 0.17 -15.34 15.66
C ILE A 121 1.62 -15.31 15.21
N THR A 122 1.85 -15.58 13.93
CA THR A 122 3.13 -15.41 13.25
C THR A 122 3.03 -14.32 12.19
N CYS A 123 3.98 -13.39 12.17
CA CYS A 123 4.08 -12.36 11.16
C CYS A 123 5.29 -12.61 10.26
N ILE A 124 5.12 -12.51 8.95
CA ILE A 124 6.23 -12.58 7.98
C ILE A 124 6.50 -11.15 7.50
N ILE A 125 7.73 -10.68 7.68
CA ILE A 125 8.14 -9.33 7.27
C ILE A 125 9.31 -9.42 6.32
N GLY A 126 9.15 -8.82 5.14
CA GLY A 126 10.20 -8.74 4.12
C GLY A 126 10.39 -7.32 3.60
N GLY A 127 11.47 -7.16 2.84
CA GLY A 127 11.82 -5.90 2.20
C GLY A 127 13.33 -5.69 2.17
N SER A 128 13.77 -4.54 1.64
CA SER A 128 15.19 -4.19 1.55
C SER A 128 15.71 -3.37 2.73
N LYS A 129 14.81 -2.57 3.38
CA LYS A 129 15.20 -1.56 4.38
C LYS A 129 14.63 -1.89 5.76
N ILE A 130 15.51 -2.32 6.70
CA ILE A 130 15.12 -2.64 8.07
C ILE A 130 14.88 -1.37 8.91
N LEU A 131 15.69 -0.31 8.69
CA LEU A 131 15.60 0.94 9.44
C LEU A 131 14.24 1.62 9.30
N THR A 132 13.62 1.56 8.12
CA THR A 132 12.30 2.15 7.88
C THR A 132 11.17 1.36 8.55
N LYS A 133 11.41 0.13 8.94
CA LYS A 133 10.40 -0.79 9.50
C LYS A 133 10.61 -1.12 10.98
N ILE A 134 11.70 -0.66 11.58
CA ILE A 134 12.03 -0.95 12.99
C ILE A 134 10.89 -0.56 13.94
N GLY A 135 10.27 0.61 13.75
CA GLY A 135 9.16 1.07 14.57
C GLY A 135 7.96 0.13 14.48
N ILE A 136 7.63 -0.34 13.28
CA ILE A 136 6.53 -1.28 13.05
C ILE A 136 6.86 -2.62 13.72
N ILE A 137 8.07 -3.15 13.51
CA ILE A 137 8.50 -4.43 14.10
C ILE A 137 8.41 -4.36 15.63
N LYS A 138 8.95 -3.32 16.24
CA LYS A 138 8.92 -3.13 17.71
C LYS A 138 7.49 -3.03 18.26
N ASN A 139 6.58 -2.38 17.53
CA ASN A 139 5.17 -2.28 17.92
C ASN A 139 4.41 -3.60 17.77
N LEU A 140 4.84 -4.48 16.87
CA LEU A 140 4.22 -5.78 16.64
C LEU A 140 4.72 -6.85 17.61
N ILE A 141 6.00 -6.84 17.99
CA ILE A 141 6.62 -7.83 18.88
C ILE A 141 5.76 -8.18 20.10
N PRO A 142 5.22 -7.22 20.89
CA PRO A 142 4.41 -7.54 22.06
C PRO A 142 3.12 -8.31 21.77
N LYS A 143 2.66 -8.24 20.54
CA LYS A 143 1.39 -8.80 20.08
C LYS A 143 1.52 -10.16 19.41
N LEU A 144 2.73 -10.55 19.01
CA LEU A 144 3.02 -11.73 18.21
C LEU A 144 3.71 -12.82 19.04
N ASN A 145 3.62 -14.07 18.56
CA ASN A 145 4.43 -15.20 19.04
C ASN A 145 5.71 -15.31 18.24
N ASN A 146 5.63 -15.16 16.93
CA ASN A 146 6.77 -15.31 16.02
C ASN A 146 6.80 -14.21 14.98
N ILE A 147 8.02 -13.80 14.62
CA ILE A 147 8.28 -12.95 13.46
C ILE A 147 9.28 -13.65 12.57
N ILE A 148 8.92 -13.87 11.31
CA ILE A 148 9.82 -14.42 10.29
C ILE A 148 10.29 -13.25 9.43
N ILE A 149 11.60 -12.99 9.45
CA ILE A 149 12.21 -11.91 8.68
C ILE A 149 12.84 -12.50 7.42
N VAL A 150 12.44 -11.96 6.25
CA VAL A 150 12.85 -12.47 4.93
C VAL A 150 13.39 -11.37 4.01
N GLY A 151 13.94 -11.78 2.86
CA GLY A 151 14.45 -10.85 1.84
C GLY A 151 15.66 -10.06 2.29
N GLY A 152 15.88 -8.86 1.73
CA GLY A 152 17.03 -8.03 2.05
C GLY A 152 17.14 -7.62 3.53
N MET A 153 16.03 -7.63 4.26
CA MET A 153 16.04 -7.40 5.71
C MET A 153 16.73 -8.54 6.46
N ALA A 154 16.54 -9.79 6.01
CA ALA A 154 17.23 -10.95 6.59
C ALA A 154 18.73 -10.87 6.38
N ASN A 155 19.20 -10.36 5.24
CA ASN A 155 20.63 -10.17 4.97
C ASN A 155 21.30 -9.27 6.02
N ASN A 156 20.59 -8.24 6.51
CA ASN A 156 21.11 -7.38 7.56
C ASN A 156 21.32 -8.15 8.87
N ILE A 157 20.39 -9.04 9.22
CA ILE A 157 20.49 -9.88 10.43
C ILE A 157 21.60 -10.91 10.28
N ILE A 158 21.69 -11.58 9.13
CA ILE A 158 22.74 -12.57 8.82
C ILE A 158 24.13 -11.89 8.91
N ASN A 159 24.25 -10.69 8.33
CA ASN A 159 25.50 -9.91 8.42
C ASN A 159 25.80 -9.47 9.88
N TYR A 160 24.79 -9.05 10.63
CA TYR A 160 24.95 -8.69 12.06
C TYR A 160 25.44 -9.85 12.92
N GLN A 161 25.09 -11.09 12.55
CA GLN A 161 25.59 -12.31 13.19
C GLN A 161 27.00 -12.71 12.77
N GLY A 162 27.65 -11.93 11.90
CA GLY A 162 29.03 -12.15 11.47
C GLY A 162 29.19 -12.97 10.19
N TYR A 163 28.08 -13.37 9.53
CA TYR A 163 28.17 -14.09 8.27
C TYR A 163 28.43 -13.15 7.08
N ASN A 164 29.21 -13.63 6.13
CA ASN A 164 29.47 -12.90 4.90
C ASN A 164 28.30 -13.08 3.91
N ILE A 165 27.69 -11.98 3.55
CA ILE A 165 26.57 -11.95 2.60
C ILE A 165 26.96 -11.55 1.17
N GLY A 166 28.27 -11.46 0.88
CA GLY A 166 28.80 -11.12 -0.44
C GLY A 166 28.30 -9.75 -0.95
N LYS A 167 27.78 -9.73 -2.18
CA LYS A 167 27.21 -8.54 -2.82
C LYS A 167 25.71 -8.35 -2.56
N SER A 168 25.12 -9.15 -1.66
CA SER A 168 23.68 -9.03 -1.36
C SER A 168 23.34 -7.67 -0.75
N ILE A 169 22.11 -7.22 -1.02
CA ILE A 169 21.61 -5.93 -0.51
C ILE A 169 21.62 -5.93 1.01
N LYS A 170 22.23 -4.90 1.60
CA LYS A 170 22.18 -4.58 3.04
C LYS A 170 22.11 -3.08 3.27
N GLU A 171 21.66 -2.69 4.45
CA GLU A 171 21.74 -1.30 4.92
C GLU A 171 22.99 -1.11 5.78
N CYS A 172 23.56 0.10 5.73
CA CYS A 172 24.62 0.52 6.63
C CYS A 172 24.03 0.99 7.98
N ASN A 173 24.82 0.85 9.05
CA ASN A 173 24.49 1.39 10.38
C ASN A 173 23.16 0.88 10.95
N CYS A 174 22.78 -0.37 10.66
CA CYS A 174 21.55 -0.97 11.17
C CYS A 174 21.75 -1.85 12.42
N GLU A 175 22.97 -2.00 12.92
CA GLU A 175 23.34 -2.90 14.02
C GLU A 175 22.58 -2.55 15.31
N LYS A 176 22.50 -1.25 15.63
CA LYS A 176 21.73 -0.79 16.81
C LYS A 176 20.26 -1.15 16.70
N ALA A 177 19.68 -0.95 15.51
CA ALA A 177 18.28 -1.29 15.22
C ALA A 177 18.01 -2.78 15.38
N ILE A 178 18.90 -3.63 14.87
CA ILE A 178 18.80 -5.09 14.97
C ILE A 178 18.91 -5.53 16.44
N LYS A 179 19.87 -4.97 17.18
CA LYS A 179 20.02 -5.24 18.62
C LYS A 179 18.75 -4.92 19.38
N GLU A 180 18.15 -3.73 19.15
CA GLU A 180 16.91 -3.32 19.80
C GLU A 180 15.72 -4.25 19.46
N ILE A 181 15.65 -4.77 18.23
CA ILE A 181 14.64 -5.74 17.81
C ILE A 181 14.79 -7.02 18.63
N PHE A 182 16.01 -7.59 18.74
CA PHE A 182 16.25 -8.81 19.52
C PHE A 182 16.03 -8.62 21.02
N GLU A 183 16.43 -7.50 21.59
CA GLU A 183 16.17 -7.18 23.01
C GLU A 183 14.67 -7.08 23.29
N THR A 184 13.93 -6.39 22.42
CA THR A 184 12.48 -6.28 22.54
C THR A 184 11.81 -7.65 22.40
N SER A 185 12.26 -8.48 21.46
CA SER A 185 11.78 -9.83 21.24
C SER A 185 11.94 -10.71 22.49
N LYS A 186 13.12 -10.72 23.09
CA LYS A 186 13.38 -11.46 24.35
C LYS A 186 12.46 -10.99 25.48
N LYS A 187 12.29 -9.66 25.64
CA LYS A 187 11.42 -9.08 26.68
C LYS A 187 9.96 -9.53 26.56
N HIS A 188 9.47 -9.76 25.35
CA HIS A 188 8.07 -10.10 25.09
C HIS A 188 7.84 -11.56 24.70
N SER A 189 8.86 -12.42 24.80
CA SER A 189 8.79 -13.86 24.43
C SER A 189 8.26 -14.06 23.01
N CYS A 190 8.65 -13.19 22.08
CA CYS A 190 8.35 -13.29 20.65
C CYS A 190 9.57 -13.86 19.94
N GLU A 191 9.45 -14.99 19.28
CA GLU A 191 10.56 -15.61 18.55
C GLU A 191 10.82 -14.87 17.23
N ILE A 192 12.10 -14.58 16.95
CA ILE A 192 12.51 -14.03 15.66
C ILE A 192 13.23 -15.11 14.87
N THR A 193 12.64 -15.48 13.74
CA THR A 193 13.18 -16.44 12.79
C THR A 193 13.65 -15.71 11.53
N PHE A 194 14.79 -16.13 10.99
CA PHE A 194 15.33 -15.65 9.72
C PHE A 194 16.00 -16.84 9.01
N PRO A 195 16.30 -16.75 7.68
CA PRO A 195 16.90 -17.84 6.94
C PRO A 195 18.21 -18.35 7.57
N LYS A 196 18.32 -19.66 7.75
CA LYS A 196 19.54 -20.32 8.22
C LYS A 196 20.46 -20.67 7.06
N ASP A 197 19.90 -20.79 5.86
CA ASP A 197 20.59 -21.14 4.63
C ASP A 197 19.99 -20.36 3.45
N VAL A 198 20.79 -20.09 2.42
CA VAL A 198 20.39 -19.33 1.23
C VAL A 198 21.05 -19.89 -0.02
N LEU A 199 20.35 -19.88 -1.13
CA LEU A 199 20.93 -20.16 -2.42
C LEU A 199 21.79 -18.95 -2.85
N VAL A 200 23.02 -19.22 -3.27
CA VAL A 200 23.96 -18.20 -3.74
C VAL A 200 24.28 -18.44 -5.22
N GLY A 201 24.44 -17.37 -5.96
CA GLY A 201 24.80 -17.42 -7.39
C GLY A 201 25.64 -16.20 -7.80
N LYS A 202 26.35 -16.29 -8.91
CA LYS A 202 27.11 -15.15 -9.47
C LYS A 202 26.17 -14.05 -9.99
N ASN A 203 25.04 -14.44 -10.54
CA ASN A 203 23.96 -13.57 -11.06
C ASN A 203 22.60 -14.09 -10.63
N VAL A 204 21.59 -13.19 -10.59
CA VAL A 204 20.22 -13.53 -10.20
C VAL A 204 19.57 -14.61 -11.11
N ASN A 205 20.02 -14.71 -12.34
CA ASN A 205 19.53 -15.68 -13.34
C ASN A 205 20.44 -16.91 -13.48
N ASP A 206 21.42 -17.08 -12.61
CA ASP A 206 22.32 -18.23 -12.64
C ASP A 206 21.59 -19.45 -12.06
N ASN A 207 21.15 -20.35 -12.93
CA ASN A 207 20.58 -21.65 -12.54
C ASN A 207 21.65 -22.69 -12.16
N SER A 208 22.91 -22.28 -12.05
CA SER A 208 24.01 -23.14 -11.64
C SER A 208 24.09 -23.22 -10.12
N THR A 209 23.51 -24.25 -9.58
CA THR A 209 23.83 -24.77 -8.25
C THR A 209 25.21 -25.42 -8.27
#